data_b7be4e300fbb6b2d3285ea47d18d1388
#
_entry.id   b7be4e300fbb6b2d3285ea47d18d1388
#
_cell.length_a   1.000
_cell.length_b   1.000
_cell.length_c   1.000
_cell.angle_alpha   90.00
_cell.angle_beta   90.00
_cell.angle_gamma   90.00
#
_symmetry.space_group_name_H-M   'P 1'
#
loop_
_entity.id
_entity.type
_entity.pdbx_description
1 polymer ?
#
loop_
_entity_poly.entity_id
_entity_poly.type
_entity_poly.pdbx_seq_one_letter_code
_entity_poly.pdbx_strand_id
1 'polypeptide(L)'
;MPSEHIHQELQDRIFILEINRRDRKNALNQAAYIALIEGLDEAEINPDVSVVLIKGQHDLFSSGNDIKDFLNRDPNQEPKGRAFLKRIARFTKPIIAAVGGDAIGIGTTLLLHCDFVLAADNARFQLSFVNLGLCPEGGSSYLLPLMAGSKLANELLLIGKPFNAEIAKNAGIVSSIWSAEQVIAQALELAKELADKPLDALLTTKALLKKPLQAQLNQVIDEELTEFSRLLNTAPAKEIMSAFLEKRAPDKSSFKIMKK
;
A
#
# COMPACT_ATOMS: atom_id res chain seq x y z
N MET A 1 -20.31 -11.46 -4.07
CA MET A 1 -19.76 -12.70 -3.47
C MET A 1 -18.47 -12.30 -2.78
N PRO A 2 -18.14 -12.86 -1.59
CA PRO A 2 -16.86 -12.56 -0.95
C PRO A 2 -15.72 -12.90 -1.92
N SER A 3 -14.75 -12.04 -2.02
CA SER A 3 -13.58 -12.27 -2.88
C SER A 3 -12.72 -13.38 -2.26
N GLU A 4 -12.26 -14.34 -3.06
CA GLU A 4 -11.30 -15.36 -2.61
C GLU A 4 -9.95 -14.74 -2.21
N HIS A 5 -9.69 -13.48 -2.60
CA HIS A 5 -8.38 -12.83 -2.42
C HIS A 5 -8.30 -11.91 -1.20
N ILE A 6 -9.45 -11.45 -0.71
CA ILE A 6 -9.54 -10.62 0.51
C ILE A 6 -10.60 -11.24 1.41
N HIS A 7 -10.16 -11.77 2.52
CA HIS A 7 -11.07 -12.24 3.56
C HIS A 7 -11.54 -11.04 4.39
N GLN A 8 -12.85 -10.93 4.59
CA GLN A 8 -13.48 -9.83 5.31
C GLN A 8 -14.22 -10.39 6.53
N GLU A 9 -13.98 -9.79 7.69
CA GLU A 9 -14.59 -10.22 8.95
C GLU A 9 -14.87 -9.00 9.83
N LEU A 10 -16.03 -8.95 10.46
CA LEU A 10 -16.37 -7.97 11.50
C LEU A 10 -16.35 -8.66 12.86
N GLN A 11 -15.46 -8.24 13.74
CA GLN A 11 -15.34 -8.72 15.10
C GLN A 11 -15.13 -7.53 16.05
N ASP A 12 -15.91 -7.43 17.12
CA ASP A 12 -15.72 -6.44 18.20
C ASP A 12 -15.53 -5.00 17.68
N ARG A 13 -16.35 -4.58 16.70
CA ARG A 13 -16.30 -3.28 16.02
C ARG A 13 -15.00 -3.05 15.19
N ILE A 14 -14.23 -4.09 14.96
CA ILE A 14 -13.03 -4.09 14.13
C ILE A 14 -13.38 -4.79 12.81
N PHE A 15 -13.26 -4.08 11.68
CA PHE A 15 -13.43 -4.66 10.37
C PHE A 15 -12.08 -5.10 9.82
N ILE A 16 -11.90 -6.42 9.70
CA ILE A 16 -10.64 -7.03 9.30
C ILE A 16 -10.66 -7.26 7.78
N LEU A 17 -9.64 -6.75 7.10
CA LEU A 17 -9.36 -7.00 5.70
C LEU A 17 -8.05 -7.80 5.60
N GLU A 18 -8.17 -9.11 5.42
CA GLU A 18 -7.00 -9.99 5.27
C GLU A 18 -6.70 -10.26 3.80
N ILE A 19 -5.49 -9.90 3.36
CA ILE A 19 -5.01 -10.23 2.03
C ILE A 19 -4.67 -11.72 2.02
N ASN A 20 -5.43 -12.51 1.25
CA ASN A 20 -5.34 -13.97 1.24
C ASN A 20 -5.14 -14.53 -0.18
N ARG A 21 -3.97 -14.27 -0.74
CA ARG A 21 -3.57 -14.76 -2.07
C ARG A 21 -2.14 -15.32 -2.02
N ARG A 22 -1.93 -16.25 -1.09
CA ARG A 22 -0.60 -16.77 -0.74
C ARG A 22 0.12 -17.44 -1.93
N ASP A 23 -0.61 -18.12 -2.82
CA ASP A 23 -0.07 -18.74 -4.05
C ASP A 23 0.60 -17.74 -4.99
N ARG A 24 0.26 -16.45 -4.87
CA ARG A 24 0.83 -15.32 -5.60
C ARG A 24 1.56 -14.33 -4.69
N LYS A 25 2.01 -14.78 -3.51
CA LYS A 25 2.68 -13.92 -2.52
C LYS A 25 1.88 -12.66 -2.17
N ASN A 26 0.57 -12.80 -2.06
CA ASN A 26 -0.35 -11.69 -1.79
C ASN A 26 -0.23 -10.53 -2.80
N ALA A 27 0.13 -10.83 -4.06
CA ALA A 27 0.08 -9.83 -5.13
C ALA A 27 -1.36 -9.36 -5.35
N LEU A 28 -1.55 -8.05 -5.46
CA LEU A 28 -2.85 -7.43 -5.64
C LEU A 28 -3.21 -7.36 -7.13
N ASN A 29 -4.24 -8.11 -7.52
CA ASN A 29 -4.86 -8.06 -8.84
C ASN A 29 -6.15 -7.22 -8.81
N GLN A 30 -6.81 -7.06 -9.97
CA GLN A 30 -8.03 -6.26 -10.07
C GLN A 30 -9.11 -6.72 -9.09
N ALA A 31 -9.31 -8.05 -8.91
CA ALA A 31 -10.31 -8.60 -7.99
C ALA A 31 -9.98 -8.27 -6.52
N ALA A 32 -8.70 -8.35 -6.13
CA ALA A 32 -8.27 -7.96 -4.79
C ALA A 32 -8.51 -6.47 -4.52
N TYR A 33 -8.23 -5.60 -5.50
CA TYR A 33 -8.49 -4.17 -5.35
C TYR A 33 -9.98 -3.85 -5.23
N ILE A 34 -10.82 -4.51 -6.03
CA ILE A 34 -12.28 -4.35 -5.93
C ILE A 34 -12.74 -4.72 -4.52
N ALA A 35 -12.31 -5.88 -4.01
CA ALA A 35 -12.69 -6.35 -2.69
C ALA A 35 -12.17 -5.44 -1.56
N LEU A 36 -10.96 -4.87 -1.68
CA LEU A 36 -10.43 -3.89 -0.72
C LEU A 36 -11.26 -2.59 -0.73
N ILE A 37 -11.66 -2.11 -1.92
CA ILE A 37 -12.50 -0.92 -2.05
C ILE A 37 -13.88 -1.18 -1.42
N GLU A 38 -14.53 -2.27 -1.80
CA GLU A 38 -15.85 -2.67 -1.26
C GLU A 38 -15.81 -2.82 0.26
N GLY A 39 -14.75 -3.46 0.80
CA GLY A 39 -14.58 -3.59 2.24
C GLY A 39 -14.37 -2.25 2.95
N LEU A 40 -13.61 -1.32 2.36
CA LEU A 40 -13.47 0.04 2.89
C LEU A 40 -14.80 0.82 2.80
N ASP A 41 -15.58 0.64 1.72
CA ASP A 41 -16.88 1.30 1.56
C ASP A 41 -17.88 0.77 2.59
N GLU A 42 -17.94 -0.55 2.79
CA GLU A 42 -18.75 -1.17 3.83
C GLU A 42 -18.33 -0.69 5.22
N ALA A 43 -17.04 -0.76 5.54
CA ALA A 43 -16.54 -0.34 6.84
C ALA A 43 -16.85 1.14 7.13
N GLU A 44 -16.87 2.02 6.13
CA GLU A 44 -17.13 3.44 6.31
C GLU A 44 -18.57 3.73 6.71
N ILE A 45 -19.53 3.10 6.06
CA ILE A 45 -20.95 3.34 6.29
C ILE A 45 -21.55 2.50 7.44
N ASN A 46 -20.90 1.41 7.82
CA ASN A 46 -21.39 0.51 8.85
C ASN A 46 -21.19 1.13 10.25
N PRO A 47 -22.27 1.42 11.01
CA PRO A 47 -22.18 2.03 12.35
C PRO A 47 -21.53 1.11 13.39
N ASP A 48 -21.53 -0.20 13.15
CA ASP A 48 -20.91 -1.18 14.05
C ASP A 48 -19.39 -1.28 13.85
N VAL A 49 -18.82 -0.56 12.88
CA VAL A 49 -17.37 -0.53 12.65
C VAL A 49 -16.78 0.76 13.23
N SER A 50 -15.75 0.61 14.06
CA SER A 50 -14.96 1.72 14.60
C SER A 50 -13.57 1.82 13.98
N VAL A 51 -12.97 0.69 13.63
CA VAL A 51 -11.57 0.56 13.18
C VAL A 51 -11.49 -0.45 12.05
N VAL A 52 -10.62 -0.20 11.08
CA VAL A 52 -10.24 -1.18 10.05
C VAL A 52 -8.84 -1.72 10.37
N LEU A 53 -8.69 -3.04 10.33
CA LEU A 53 -7.41 -3.73 10.41
C LEU A 53 -7.09 -4.38 9.06
N ILE A 54 -6.04 -3.91 8.39
CA ILE A 54 -5.52 -4.53 7.18
C ILE A 54 -4.35 -5.43 7.57
N LYS A 55 -4.39 -6.71 7.20
CA LYS A 55 -3.33 -7.67 7.50
C LYS A 55 -3.07 -8.63 6.34
N GLY A 56 -1.91 -9.23 6.32
CA GLY A 56 -1.62 -10.44 5.56
C GLY A 56 -1.52 -11.65 6.51
N GLN A 57 -0.69 -12.62 6.13
CA GLN A 57 -0.33 -13.73 6.99
C GLN A 57 0.91 -13.38 7.84
N HIS A 58 1.30 -14.27 8.77
CA HIS A 58 2.40 -14.06 9.70
C HIS A 58 3.78 -13.78 9.04
N ASP A 59 4.00 -14.27 7.82
CA ASP A 59 5.28 -14.17 7.11
C ASP A 59 5.20 -13.36 5.81
N LEU A 60 4.02 -12.78 5.51
CA LEU A 60 3.76 -12.15 4.23
C LEU A 60 2.65 -11.10 4.35
N PHE A 61 2.95 -9.87 3.95
CA PHE A 61 1.92 -8.83 3.83
C PHE A 61 1.42 -8.73 2.38
N SER A 62 2.26 -8.20 1.47
CA SER A 62 1.93 -8.13 0.04
C SER A 62 3.19 -7.93 -0.81
N SER A 63 3.32 -8.69 -1.89
CA SER A 63 4.36 -8.47 -2.90
C SER A 63 4.05 -7.35 -3.90
N GLY A 64 3.00 -6.57 -3.66
CA GLY A 64 2.61 -5.44 -4.50
C GLY A 64 1.66 -5.79 -5.63
N ASN A 65 1.71 -5.03 -6.71
CA ASN A 65 0.86 -5.26 -7.88
C ASN A 65 1.17 -6.60 -8.57
N ASP A 66 0.13 -7.27 -9.06
CA ASP A 66 0.32 -8.41 -9.96
C ASP A 66 0.83 -7.92 -11.33
N ILE A 67 2.11 -8.20 -11.62
CA ILE A 67 2.77 -7.71 -12.86
C ILE A 67 2.07 -8.22 -14.12
N LYS A 68 1.43 -9.40 -14.06
CA LYS A 68 0.64 -9.91 -15.20
C LYS A 68 -0.53 -9.01 -15.54
N ASP A 69 -1.18 -8.41 -14.53
CA ASP A 69 -2.26 -7.47 -14.72
C ASP A 69 -1.80 -6.20 -15.46
N PHE A 70 -0.57 -5.74 -15.21
CA PHE A 70 -0.03 -4.59 -15.92
C PHE A 70 0.19 -4.86 -17.41
N LEU A 71 0.72 -6.03 -17.76
CA LEU A 71 0.99 -6.38 -19.15
C LEU A 71 -0.28 -6.72 -19.93
N ASN A 72 -1.29 -7.30 -19.28
CA ASN A 72 -2.54 -7.72 -19.89
C ASN A 72 -3.69 -6.71 -19.70
N ARG A 73 -3.39 -5.50 -19.24
CA ARG A 73 -4.39 -4.47 -18.95
C ARG A 73 -5.15 -4.04 -20.21
N ASP A 74 -6.47 -3.95 -20.11
CA ASP A 74 -7.29 -3.21 -21.07
C ASP A 74 -6.98 -1.72 -20.96
N PRO A 75 -6.46 -1.07 -22.02
CA PRO A 75 -6.12 0.35 -21.99
C PRO A 75 -7.35 1.26 -21.76
N ASN A 76 -8.56 0.77 -22.02
CA ASN A 76 -9.82 1.54 -21.89
C ASN A 76 -10.44 1.43 -20.49
N GLN A 77 -9.88 0.58 -19.61
CA GLN A 77 -10.38 0.44 -18.25
C GLN A 77 -9.44 1.14 -17.26
N GLU A 78 -10.03 1.87 -16.30
CA GLU A 78 -9.28 2.45 -15.20
C GLU A 78 -8.76 1.34 -14.29
N PRO A 79 -7.43 1.29 -14.01
CA PRO A 79 -6.87 0.30 -13.11
C PRO A 79 -7.46 0.43 -11.70
N LYS A 80 -7.94 -0.68 -11.12
CA LYS A 80 -8.55 -0.65 -9.78
C LYS A 80 -7.58 -0.28 -8.67
N GLY A 81 -6.28 -0.53 -8.84
CA GLY A 81 -5.24 -0.03 -7.94
C GLY A 81 -5.24 1.49 -7.79
N ARG A 82 -5.54 2.23 -8.88
CA ARG A 82 -5.70 3.69 -8.86
C ARG A 82 -6.90 4.11 -7.99
N ALA A 83 -8.05 3.47 -8.18
CA ALA A 83 -9.25 3.74 -7.40
C ALA A 83 -9.03 3.40 -5.91
N PHE A 84 -8.33 2.29 -5.63
CA PHE A 84 -7.99 1.88 -4.27
C PHE A 84 -7.11 2.92 -3.55
N LEU A 85 -6.05 3.42 -4.20
CA LEU A 85 -5.18 4.44 -3.59
C LEU A 85 -5.94 5.73 -3.26
N LYS A 86 -6.81 6.18 -4.16
CA LYS A 86 -7.67 7.33 -3.89
C LYS A 86 -8.66 7.07 -2.76
N ARG A 87 -9.16 5.84 -2.66
CA ARG A 87 -10.12 5.44 -1.63
C ARG A 87 -9.48 5.39 -0.26
N ILE A 88 -8.34 4.69 -0.11
CA ILE A 88 -7.67 4.56 1.18
C ILE A 88 -7.14 5.90 1.70
N ALA A 89 -6.65 6.78 0.81
CA ALA A 89 -6.16 8.11 1.17
C ALA A 89 -7.25 9.03 1.77
N ARG A 90 -8.53 8.74 1.48
CA ARG A 90 -9.70 9.53 1.94
C ARG A 90 -10.52 8.82 3.01
N PHE A 91 -10.10 7.65 3.43
CA PHE A 91 -10.86 6.86 4.40
C PHE A 91 -10.90 7.54 5.78
N THR A 92 -12.10 7.60 6.38
CA THR A 92 -12.34 8.46 7.55
C THR A 92 -12.13 7.76 8.89
N LYS A 93 -12.42 6.45 8.99
CA LYS A 93 -12.21 5.70 10.24
C LYS A 93 -10.74 5.32 10.40
N PRO A 94 -10.25 5.09 11.64
CA PRO A 94 -8.88 4.61 11.87
C PRO A 94 -8.55 3.35 11.08
N ILE A 95 -7.35 3.31 10.49
CA ILE A 95 -6.79 2.13 9.82
C ILE A 95 -5.51 1.70 10.55
N ILE A 96 -5.46 0.44 10.93
CA ILE A 96 -4.25 -0.22 11.42
C ILE A 96 -3.78 -1.19 10.33
N ALA A 97 -2.47 -1.26 10.09
CA ALA A 97 -1.86 -2.31 9.29
C ALA A 97 -0.98 -3.23 10.16
N ALA A 98 -1.16 -4.55 10.02
CA ALA A 98 -0.29 -5.56 10.62
C ALA A 98 0.57 -6.22 9.54
N VAL A 99 1.85 -5.86 9.50
CA VAL A 99 2.81 -6.28 8.48
C VAL A 99 3.67 -7.42 9.03
N GLY A 100 3.21 -8.67 8.82
CA GLY A 100 3.92 -9.86 9.32
C GLY A 100 5.16 -10.26 8.50
N GLY A 101 5.35 -9.69 7.31
CA GLY A 101 6.46 -10.05 6.42
C GLY A 101 6.65 -9.04 5.30
N ASP A 102 6.99 -9.50 4.10
CA ASP A 102 7.33 -8.64 2.98
C ASP A 102 6.17 -7.71 2.55
N ALA A 103 6.45 -6.42 2.41
CA ALA A 103 5.57 -5.36 1.89
C ALA A 103 6.29 -4.62 0.74
N ILE A 104 5.87 -4.85 -0.51
CA ILE A 104 6.58 -4.40 -1.70
C ILE A 104 5.68 -3.50 -2.57
N GLY A 105 6.24 -2.43 -3.12
CA GLY A 105 5.52 -1.49 -4.01
C GLY A 105 4.28 -0.92 -3.33
N ILE A 106 3.10 -1.14 -3.91
CA ILE A 106 1.83 -0.70 -3.29
C ILE A 106 1.58 -1.34 -1.92
N GLY A 107 2.16 -2.53 -1.63
CA GLY A 107 2.14 -3.10 -0.29
C GLY A 107 2.85 -2.22 0.74
N THR A 108 3.85 -1.42 0.33
CA THR A 108 4.48 -0.42 1.18
C THR A 108 3.74 0.92 1.13
N THR A 109 3.33 1.41 -0.06
CA THR A 109 2.73 2.74 -0.18
C THR A 109 1.35 2.85 0.44
N LEU A 110 0.56 1.77 0.46
CA LEU A 110 -0.72 1.77 1.17
C LEU A 110 -0.55 2.05 2.68
N LEU A 111 0.61 1.67 3.26
CA LEU A 111 0.91 1.89 4.68
C LEU A 111 1.01 3.38 5.04
N LEU A 112 1.36 4.24 4.08
CA LEU A 112 1.41 5.69 4.26
C LEU A 112 0.02 6.30 4.54
N HIS A 113 -1.04 5.56 4.27
CA HIS A 113 -2.43 5.96 4.50
C HIS A 113 -3.03 5.32 5.76
N CYS A 114 -2.35 4.33 6.34
CA CYS A 114 -2.72 3.74 7.62
C CYS A 114 -2.34 4.69 8.76
N ASP A 115 -3.19 4.76 9.79
CA ASP A 115 -2.94 5.62 10.95
C ASP A 115 -1.92 4.99 11.91
N PHE A 116 -1.87 3.66 11.93
CA PHE A 116 -0.89 2.87 12.67
C PHE A 116 -0.41 1.71 11.81
N VAL A 117 0.89 1.46 11.85
CA VAL A 117 1.52 0.34 11.16
C VAL A 117 2.39 -0.43 12.16
N LEU A 118 2.02 -1.66 12.46
CA LEU A 118 2.81 -2.57 13.26
C LEU A 118 3.52 -3.54 12.32
N ALA A 119 4.82 -3.67 12.44
CA ALA A 119 5.62 -4.54 11.58
C ALA A 119 6.35 -5.63 12.38
N ALA A 120 6.51 -6.79 11.76
CA ALA A 120 7.41 -7.81 12.27
C ALA A 120 8.86 -7.34 12.15
N ASP A 121 9.70 -7.75 13.08
CA ASP A 121 11.14 -7.41 13.13
C ASP A 121 11.92 -7.93 11.91
N ASN A 122 11.45 -9.02 11.31
CA ASN A 122 11.99 -9.61 10.10
C ASN A 122 11.29 -9.11 8.81
N ALA A 123 10.31 -8.19 8.89
CA ALA A 123 9.62 -7.66 7.74
C ALA A 123 10.57 -6.87 6.83
N ARG A 124 10.34 -6.97 5.52
CA ARG A 124 11.09 -6.24 4.49
C ARG A 124 10.16 -5.38 3.66
N PHE A 125 10.61 -4.19 3.39
CA PHE A 125 9.89 -3.18 2.61
C PHE A 125 10.67 -2.84 1.36
N GLN A 126 9.97 -2.45 0.29
CA GLN A 126 10.64 -2.00 -0.92
C GLN A 126 9.73 -1.09 -1.74
N LEU A 127 10.30 0.02 -2.23
CA LEU A 127 9.67 0.96 -3.16
C LEU A 127 10.33 0.83 -4.53
N SER A 128 10.05 -0.26 -5.24
CA SER A 128 10.79 -0.73 -6.43
C SER A 128 10.35 -0.06 -7.74
N PHE A 129 9.69 1.08 -7.70
CA PHE A 129 9.08 1.71 -8.88
C PHE A 129 10.10 1.99 -9.99
N VAL A 130 11.18 2.69 -9.69
CA VAL A 130 12.24 3.02 -10.67
C VAL A 130 12.89 1.76 -11.23
N ASN A 131 13.02 0.71 -10.41
CA ASN A 131 13.56 -0.58 -10.84
C ASN A 131 12.64 -1.31 -11.85
N LEU A 132 11.34 -0.93 -11.89
CA LEU A 132 10.37 -1.41 -12.86
C LEU A 132 10.17 -0.44 -14.05
N GLY A 133 10.97 0.62 -14.12
CA GLY A 133 10.81 1.68 -15.13
C GLY A 133 9.60 2.59 -14.88
N LEU A 134 9.12 2.66 -13.63
CA LEU A 134 7.96 3.42 -13.19
C LEU A 134 8.36 4.55 -12.24
N CYS A 135 7.43 5.45 -11.93
CA CYS A 135 7.56 6.45 -10.86
C CYS A 135 6.81 5.99 -9.59
N PRO A 136 7.05 6.65 -8.45
CA PRO A 136 6.26 6.47 -7.23
C PRO A 136 4.75 6.66 -7.45
N GLU A 137 3.94 6.08 -6.56
CA GLU A 137 2.49 6.20 -6.54
C GLU A 137 1.98 6.31 -5.10
N GLY A 138 0.66 6.52 -4.93
CA GLY A 138 0.03 6.56 -3.61
C GLY A 138 0.39 7.79 -2.79
N GLY A 139 0.83 8.89 -3.40
CA GLY A 139 1.28 10.09 -2.71
C GLY A 139 2.65 9.93 -2.05
N SER A 140 3.36 8.84 -2.34
CA SER A 140 4.66 8.55 -1.69
C SER A 140 5.75 9.56 -2.04
N SER A 141 5.70 10.19 -3.21
CA SER A 141 6.63 11.26 -3.58
C SER A 141 6.45 12.55 -2.76
N TYR A 142 5.29 12.72 -2.14
CA TYR A 142 4.97 13.83 -1.24
C TYR A 142 5.13 13.46 0.23
N LEU A 143 4.54 12.34 0.64
CA LEU A 143 4.50 11.94 2.05
C LEU A 143 5.88 11.54 2.59
N LEU A 144 6.65 10.76 1.84
CA LEU A 144 7.96 10.28 2.33
C LEU A 144 8.96 11.42 2.59
N PRO A 145 9.14 12.43 1.71
CA PRO A 145 10.01 13.56 2.05
C PRO A 145 9.57 14.33 3.29
N LEU A 146 8.26 14.42 3.56
CA LEU A 146 7.72 15.06 4.76
C LEU A 146 8.00 14.26 6.04
N MET A 147 7.88 12.93 5.97
CA MET A 147 8.02 12.03 7.12
C MET A 147 9.47 11.69 7.42
N ALA A 148 10.23 11.32 6.38
CA ALA A 148 11.59 10.78 6.48
C ALA A 148 12.71 11.82 6.24
N GLY A 149 12.33 13.01 5.77
CA GLY A 149 13.28 13.96 5.20
C GLY A 149 13.76 13.54 3.80
N SER A 150 14.24 14.54 3.04
CA SER A 150 14.55 14.36 1.60
C SER A 150 15.63 13.32 1.32
N LYS A 151 16.63 13.16 2.19
CA LYS A 151 17.76 12.23 1.94
C LYS A 151 17.31 10.76 2.00
N LEU A 152 16.61 10.39 3.06
CA LEU A 152 16.10 9.01 3.19
C LEU A 152 15.02 8.73 2.14
N ALA A 153 14.10 9.67 1.90
CA ALA A 153 13.10 9.52 0.85
C ALA A 153 13.73 9.30 -0.54
N ASN A 154 14.78 10.06 -0.89
CA ASN A 154 15.50 9.86 -2.15
C ASN A 154 16.18 8.49 -2.22
N GLU A 155 16.78 8.01 -1.14
CA GLU A 155 17.36 6.67 -1.10
C GLU A 155 16.30 5.60 -1.35
N LEU A 156 15.18 5.67 -0.64
CA LEU A 156 14.09 4.69 -0.75
C LEU A 156 13.42 4.69 -2.13
N LEU A 157 13.18 5.88 -2.72
CA LEU A 157 12.42 6.02 -3.97
C LEU A 157 13.29 5.96 -5.23
N LEU A 158 14.50 6.54 -5.23
CA LEU A 158 15.36 6.59 -6.42
C LEU A 158 16.24 5.34 -6.57
N ILE A 159 16.68 4.74 -5.46
CA ILE A 159 17.49 3.52 -5.50
C ILE A 159 16.57 2.28 -5.50
N GLY A 160 15.48 2.32 -4.73
CA GLY A 160 14.48 1.26 -4.68
C GLY A 160 15.01 -0.09 -4.18
N LYS A 161 16.02 -0.08 -3.29
CA LYS A 161 16.52 -1.30 -2.63
C LYS A 161 15.57 -1.75 -1.51
N PRO A 162 15.54 -3.04 -1.19
CA PRO A 162 14.87 -3.52 0.01
C PRO A 162 15.45 -2.87 1.27
N PHE A 163 14.60 -2.60 2.27
CA PHE A 163 14.97 -2.08 3.58
C PHE A 163 14.19 -2.80 4.69
N ASN A 164 14.73 -2.79 5.89
CA ASN A 164 14.18 -3.50 7.05
C ASN A 164 13.17 -2.67 7.84
N ALA A 165 12.57 -3.28 8.86
CA ALA A 165 11.58 -2.65 9.72
C ALA A 165 12.12 -1.43 10.48
N GLU A 166 13.40 -1.43 10.89
CA GLU A 166 14.03 -0.29 11.57
C GLU A 166 14.14 0.94 10.64
N ILE A 167 14.57 0.74 9.38
CA ILE A 167 14.60 1.82 8.39
C ILE A 167 13.18 2.31 8.10
N ALA A 168 12.20 1.40 7.98
CA ALA A 168 10.80 1.76 7.80
C ALA A 168 10.24 2.58 8.97
N LYS A 169 10.61 2.25 10.20
CA LYS A 169 10.27 3.01 11.40
C LYS A 169 10.93 4.39 11.41
N ASN A 170 12.22 4.46 11.09
CA ASN A 170 12.94 5.75 10.98
C ASN A 170 12.37 6.63 9.87
N ALA A 171 11.84 6.05 8.80
CA ALA A 171 11.16 6.76 7.73
C ALA A 171 9.71 7.18 8.07
N GLY A 172 9.20 6.82 9.25
CA GLY A 172 7.82 7.11 9.67
C GLY A 172 6.76 6.21 9.02
N ILE A 173 7.15 5.18 8.25
CA ILE A 173 6.22 4.22 7.63
C ILE A 173 5.65 3.26 8.68
N VAL A 174 6.47 2.86 9.66
CA VAL A 174 6.12 1.91 10.72
C VAL A 174 6.04 2.63 12.06
N SER A 175 4.98 2.38 12.81
CA SER A 175 4.75 2.95 14.14
C SER A 175 5.50 2.17 15.23
N SER A 176 5.46 0.84 15.16
CA SER A 176 6.12 -0.04 16.13
C SER A 176 6.54 -1.37 15.50
N ILE A 177 7.58 -1.97 16.10
CA ILE A 177 8.16 -3.25 15.65
C ILE A 177 7.96 -4.28 16.76
N TRP A 178 7.54 -5.47 16.37
CA TRP A 178 7.25 -6.61 17.23
C TRP A 178 7.88 -7.89 16.67
N SER A 179 7.94 -8.95 17.45
CA SER A 179 8.32 -10.25 16.87
C SER A 179 7.25 -10.71 15.84
N ALA A 180 7.66 -11.54 14.89
CA ALA A 180 6.76 -12.05 13.85
C ALA A 180 5.54 -12.77 14.44
N GLU A 181 5.70 -13.44 15.58
CA GLU A 181 4.63 -14.15 16.28
C GLU A 181 3.65 -13.20 16.99
N GLN A 182 4.09 -11.99 17.35
CA GLN A 182 3.32 -11.05 18.17
C GLN A 182 2.61 -9.98 17.34
N VAL A 183 3.12 -9.61 16.17
CA VAL A 183 2.68 -8.41 15.43
C VAL A 183 1.18 -8.39 15.17
N ILE A 184 0.56 -9.51 14.79
CA ILE A 184 -0.89 -9.58 14.51
C ILE A 184 -1.69 -9.44 15.81
N ALA A 185 -1.27 -10.10 16.88
CA ALA A 185 -1.94 -9.99 18.18
C ALA A 185 -1.86 -8.56 18.73
N GLN A 186 -0.72 -7.92 18.62
CA GLN A 186 -0.54 -6.52 19.05
C GLN A 186 -1.36 -5.53 18.21
N ALA A 187 -1.51 -5.78 16.92
CA ALA A 187 -2.39 -4.97 16.08
C ALA A 187 -3.87 -5.13 16.45
N LEU A 188 -4.31 -6.34 16.80
CA LEU A 188 -5.66 -6.59 17.32
C LEU A 188 -5.90 -5.92 18.68
N GLU A 189 -4.93 -5.96 19.58
CA GLU A 189 -5.05 -5.27 20.88
C GLU A 189 -5.15 -3.74 20.68
N LEU A 190 -4.33 -3.16 19.81
CA LEU A 190 -4.44 -1.73 19.47
C LEU A 190 -5.80 -1.40 18.81
N ALA A 191 -6.31 -2.30 17.95
CA ALA A 191 -7.62 -2.12 17.32
C ALA A 191 -8.75 -2.13 18.36
N LYS A 192 -8.71 -3.02 19.35
CA LYS A 192 -9.67 -3.05 20.48
C LYS A 192 -9.56 -1.75 21.29
N GLU A 193 -8.35 -1.32 21.62
CA GLU A 193 -8.15 -0.05 22.34
C GLU A 193 -8.78 1.15 21.61
N LEU A 194 -8.66 1.21 20.29
CA LEU A 194 -9.30 2.26 19.49
C LEU A 194 -10.82 2.08 19.41
N ALA A 195 -11.31 0.83 19.28
CA ALA A 195 -12.74 0.52 19.18
C ALA A 195 -13.50 0.88 20.48
N ASP A 196 -12.82 0.88 21.62
CA ASP A 196 -13.38 1.29 22.91
C ASP A 196 -13.48 2.82 23.10
N LYS A 197 -12.88 3.61 22.20
CA LYS A 197 -12.93 5.07 22.27
C LYS A 197 -14.22 5.61 21.63
N PRO A 198 -14.70 6.79 22.03
CA PRO A 198 -15.83 7.45 21.37
C PRO A 198 -15.54 7.68 19.88
N LEU A 199 -16.35 7.10 19.01
CA LEU A 199 -16.13 7.09 17.56
C LEU A 199 -16.05 8.52 16.98
N ASP A 200 -16.97 9.41 17.37
CA ASP A 200 -16.98 10.80 16.88
C ASP A 200 -15.69 11.55 17.22
N ALA A 201 -15.10 11.29 18.41
CA ALA A 201 -13.84 11.88 18.80
C ALA A 201 -12.68 11.36 17.93
N LEU A 202 -12.67 10.05 17.61
CA LEU A 202 -11.67 9.46 16.70
C LEU A 202 -11.78 10.04 15.29
N LEU A 203 -12.98 10.09 14.74
CA LEU A 203 -13.23 10.63 13.39
C LEU A 203 -12.83 12.09 13.28
N THR A 204 -13.25 12.89 14.26
CA THR A 204 -12.91 14.33 14.31
C THR A 204 -11.41 14.55 14.44
N THR A 205 -10.73 13.79 15.31
CA THR A 205 -9.29 13.89 15.49
C THR A 205 -8.55 13.52 14.21
N LYS A 206 -8.90 12.39 13.58
CA LYS A 206 -8.30 11.97 12.30
C LYS A 206 -8.52 13.00 11.20
N ALA A 207 -9.73 13.54 11.08
CA ALA A 207 -10.04 14.59 10.11
C ALA A 207 -9.17 15.84 10.30
N LEU A 208 -9.00 16.30 11.55
CA LEU A 208 -8.13 17.44 11.88
C LEU A 208 -6.66 17.18 11.55
N LEU A 209 -6.16 15.97 11.84
CA LEU A 209 -4.78 15.59 11.54
C LEU A 209 -4.51 15.53 10.03
N LYS A 210 -5.46 15.02 9.23
CA LYS A 210 -5.29 14.87 7.76
C LYS A 210 -5.62 16.15 6.99
N LYS A 211 -6.47 17.03 7.51
CA LYS A 211 -6.95 18.24 6.82
C LYS A 211 -5.86 19.10 6.18
N PRO A 212 -4.73 19.41 6.88
CA PRO A 212 -3.70 20.30 6.31
C PRO A 212 -3.03 19.75 5.04
N LEU A 213 -2.97 18.43 4.89
CA LEU A 213 -2.27 17.76 3.78
C LEU A 213 -3.21 17.25 2.69
N GLN A 214 -4.52 17.12 2.97
CA GLN A 214 -5.45 16.36 2.13
C GLN A 214 -5.58 16.91 0.70
N ALA A 215 -5.66 18.24 0.54
CA ALA A 215 -5.82 18.84 -0.79
C ALA A 215 -4.58 18.60 -1.66
N GLN A 216 -3.39 18.85 -1.10
CA GLN A 216 -2.12 18.65 -1.80
C GLN A 216 -1.87 17.16 -2.07
N LEU A 217 -2.18 16.29 -1.10
CA LEU A 217 -2.03 14.85 -1.28
C LEU A 217 -2.90 14.31 -2.42
N ASN A 218 -4.16 14.75 -2.51
CA ASN A 218 -5.04 14.34 -3.61
C ASN A 218 -4.48 14.76 -4.98
N GLN A 219 -3.98 15.99 -5.09
CA GLN A 219 -3.35 16.49 -6.31
C GLN A 219 -2.13 15.66 -6.69
N VAL A 220 -1.23 15.40 -5.74
CA VAL A 220 -0.02 14.61 -5.98
C VAL A 220 -0.36 13.18 -6.40
N ILE A 221 -1.34 12.53 -5.76
CA ILE A 221 -1.79 11.20 -6.18
C ILE A 221 -2.26 11.21 -7.64
N ASP A 222 -3.02 12.23 -8.07
CA ASP A 222 -3.47 12.33 -9.45
C ASP A 222 -2.31 12.55 -10.44
N GLU A 223 -1.33 13.38 -10.08
CA GLU A 223 -0.11 13.62 -10.87
C GLU A 223 0.74 12.34 -10.98
N GLU A 224 1.03 11.68 -9.85
CA GLU A 224 1.76 10.40 -9.82
C GLU A 224 1.08 9.35 -10.71
N LEU A 225 -0.23 9.17 -10.57
CA LEU A 225 -0.98 8.17 -11.33
C LEU A 225 -1.00 8.48 -12.83
N THR A 226 -0.95 9.75 -13.21
CA THR A 226 -0.82 10.18 -14.61
C THR A 226 0.53 9.78 -15.17
N GLU A 227 1.62 10.13 -14.48
CA GLU A 227 2.98 9.79 -14.89
C GLU A 227 3.25 8.27 -14.83
N PHE A 228 2.73 7.58 -13.82
CA PHE A 228 2.80 6.13 -13.70
C PHE A 228 2.16 5.45 -14.93
N SER A 229 0.96 5.90 -15.33
CA SER A 229 0.28 5.37 -16.52
C SER A 229 1.04 5.65 -17.80
N ARG A 230 1.67 6.81 -17.93
CA ARG A 230 2.53 7.16 -19.06
C ARG A 230 3.76 6.24 -19.12
N LEU A 231 4.45 6.08 -17.99
CA LEU A 231 5.67 5.26 -17.89
C LEU A 231 5.37 3.77 -18.14
N LEU A 232 4.24 3.26 -17.64
CA LEU A 232 3.81 1.87 -17.82
C LEU A 232 3.70 1.47 -19.31
N ASN A 233 3.44 2.45 -20.20
CA ASN A 233 3.34 2.22 -21.63
C ASN A 233 4.67 2.36 -22.38
N THR A 234 5.76 2.71 -21.70
CA THR A 234 7.09 2.85 -22.31
C THR A 234 7.75 1.50 -22.59
N ALA A 235 8.65 1.48 -23.58
CA ALA A 235 9.42 0.28 -23.90
C ALA A 235 10.30 -0.22 -22.73
N PRO A 236 10.99 0.65 -21.96
CA PRO A 236 11.74 0.21 -20.77
C PRO A 236 10.87 -0.52 -19.74
N ALA A 237 9.71 0.03 -19.37
CA ALA A 237 8.84 -0.58 -18.38
C ALA A 237 8.30 -1.95 -18.85
N LYS A 238 7.84 -2.02 -20.10
CA LYS A 238 7.36 -3.29 -20.70
C LYS A 238 8.46 -4.34 -20.74
N GLU A 239 9.66 -3.96 -21.18
CA GLU A 239 10.82 -4.87 -21.24
C GLU A 239 11.19 -5.40 -19.84
N ILE A 240 11.29 -4.52 -18.85
CA ILE A 240 11.62 -4.93 -17.46
C ILE A 240 10.59 -5.91 -16.91
N MET A 241 9.29 -5.64 -17.11
CA MET A 241 8.21 -6.51 -16.62
C MET A 241 8.18 -7.87 -17.34
N SER A 242 8.39 -7.88 -18.67
CA SER A 242 8.49 -9.13 -19.43
C SER A 242 9.69 -9.95 -18.98
N ALA A 243 10.86 -9.32 -18.86
CA ALA A 243 12.08 -9.97 -18.38
C ALA A 243 11.90 -10.57 -16.97
N PHE A 244 11.19 -9.84 -16.08
CA PHE A 244 10.87 -10.34 -14.74
C PHE A 244 10.00 -11.62 -14.80
N LEU A 245 8.95 -11.63 -15.61
CA LEU A 245 8.08 -12.81 -15.77
C LEU A 245 8.81 -13.98 -16.41
N GLU A 246 9.71 -13.70 -17.35
CA GLU A 246 10.53 -14.70 -18.06
C GLU A 246 11.77 -15.13 -17.26
N LYS A 247 12.01 -14.54 -16.09
CA LYS A 247 13.18 -14.78 -15.20
C LYS A 247 14.51 -14.57 -15.92
N ARG A 248 14.61 -13.57 -16.79
CA ARG A 248 15.83 -13.16 -17.50
C ARG A 248 16.26 -11.75 -17.12
N ALA A 249 17.46 -11.37 -17.49
CA ALA A 249 17.91 -9.99 -17.38
C ALA A 249 17.19 -9.11 -18.44
N PRO A 250 16.77 -7.86 -18.11
CA PRO A 250 16.18 -6.95 -19.09
C PRO A 250 17.21 -6.46 -20.11
N ASP A 251 16.79 -6.27 -21.35
CA ASP A 251 17.60 -5.60 -22.37
C ASP A 251 17.61 -4.09 -22.13
N LYS A 252 18.78 -3.61 -21.71
CA LYS A 252 18.99 -2.19 -21.39
C LYS A 252 19.11 -1.28 -22.63
N SER A 253 19.09 -1.82 -23.84
CA SER A 253 19.12 -1.01 -25.07
C SER A 253 17.88 -0.10 -25.17
N SER A 254 16.75 -0.54 -24.61
CA SER A 254 15.50 0.21 -24.53
C SER A 254 15.52 1.36 -23.51
N PHE A 255 16.52 1.43 -22.60
CA PHE A 255 16.60 2.44 -21.53
C PHE A 255 17.15 3.79 -22.01
N LYS A 256 17.52 3.90 -23.27
CA LYS A 256 17.98 5.16 -23.85
C LYS A 256 16.85 6.17 -23.92
N ILE A 257 17.13 7.39 -23.50
CA ILE A 257 16.19 8.51 -23.58
C ILE A 257 15.70 8.63 -25.03
N MET A 258 14.41 8.53 -25.26
CA MET A 258 13.83 9.00 -26.51
C MET A 258 14.11 10.49 -26.59
N LYS A 259 14.97 10.92 -27.52
CA LYS A 259 15.11 12.35 -27.84
C LYS A 259 13.71 12.86 -28.21
N LYS A 260 13.28 13.91 -27.49
CA LYS A 260 12.05 14.64 -27.82
C LYS A 260 12.15 15.20 -29.21
#